data_a82b2a4e54f71e36f2300e5db520d5f4
#
_entry.id   a82b2a4e54f71e36f2300e5db520d5f4
#
_cell.length_a   1.000
_cell.length_b   1.000
_cell.length_c   1.000
_cell.angle_alpha   90.00
_cell.angle_beta   90.00
_cell.angle_gamma   90.00
#
_symmetry.space_group_name_H-M   'P 1'
#
loop_
_entity.id
_entity.type
_entity.pdbx_description
1 polymer ?
#
loop_
_entity_poly.entity_id
_entity_poly.type
_entity_poly.pdbx_seq_one_letter_code
_entity_poly.pdbx_strand_id
1 'polypeptide(L)'
;MNKEIKIGFFSLLAIIVLIIGINYLKGINILNSNKTYYAKYDNIGGLKIGSSLFINGYQIGMVSDIQLLKNQNLLVSVSSDHDIEIPNNSILSIVNQDIMGTKAVELILGDNNIKAKNGDTLVSSVQSSLQDDVNKQILPLKIKTEDLIGSI
;
A
#
# COMPACT_ATOMS: atom_id res chain seq x y z
N MET A 1 24.48 -13.77 -43.81
CA MET A 1 24.47 -13.29 -42.40
C MET A 1 25.41 -14.19 -41.61
N ASN A 2 26.48 -13.64 -41.08
CA ASN A 2 27.50 -14.36 -40.31
C ASN A 2 26.88 -14.96 -39.05
N LYS A 3 27.36 -16.14 -38.64
CA LYS A 3 26.83 -16.85 -37.45
C LYS A 3 26.89 -15.99 -36.20
N GLU A 4 27.90 -15.14 -36.09
CA GLU A 4 28.12 -14.18 -35.00
C GLU A 4 27.03 -13.12 -34.90
N ILE A 5 26.53 -12.59 -36.04
CA ILE A 5 25.45 -11.61 -36.07
C ILE A 5 24.13 -12.23 -35.59
N LYS A 6 23.88 -13.49 -35.96
CA LYS A 6 22.69 -14.21 -35.49
C LYS A 6 22.71 -14.41 -33.97
N ILE A 7 23.87 -14.83 -33.44
CA ILE A 7 24.04 -15.03 -32.00
C ILE A 7 23.87 -13.71 -31.24
N GLY A 8 24.49 -12.63 -31.74
CA GLY A 8 24.32 -11.29 -31.12
C GLY A 8 22.89 -10.81 -31.13
N PHE A 9 22.15 -11.03 -32.23
CA PHE A 9 20.73 -10.66 -32.33
C PHE A 9 19.83 -11.43 -31.34
N PHE A 10 20.04 -12.77 -31.24
CA PHE A 10 19.30 -13.57 -30.28
C PHE A 10 19.63 -13.23 -28.83
N SER A 11 20.87 -12.92 -28.52
CA SER A 11 21.31 -12.47 -27.21
C SER A 11 20.66 -11.15 -26.82
N LEU A 12 20.62 -10.17 -27.71
CA LEU A 12 19.97 -8.90 -27.51
C LEU A 12 18.46 -9.07 -27.29
N LEU A 13 17.81 -9.91 -28.10
CA LEU A 13 16.40 -10.22 -27.96
C LEU A 13 16.08 -10.85 -26.61
N ALA A 14 16.92 -11.80 -26.16
CA ALA A 14 16.76 -12.44 -24.85
C ALA A 14 16.84 -11.45 -23.69
N ILE A 15 17.77 -10.48 -23.76
CA ILE A 15 17.91 -9.43 -22.74
C ILE A 15 16.67 -8.53 -22.72
N ILE A 16 16.14 -8.15 -23.87
CA ILE A 16 14.91 -7.33 -23.96
C ILE A 16 13.72 -8.07 -23.32
N VAL A 17 13.53 -9.34 -23.66
CA VAL A 17 12.46 -10.19 -23.11
C VAL A 17 12.61 -10.35 -21.60
N LEU A 18 13.86 -10.51 -21.11
CA LEU A 18 14.14 -10.62 -19.68
C LEU A 18 13.78 -9.32 -18.93
N ILE A 19 14.15 -8.16 -19.48
CA ILE A 19 13.79 -6.85 -18.88
C ILE A 19 12.27 -6.65 -18.82
N ILE A 20 11.57 -6.98 -19.91
CA ILE A 20 10.10 -6.92 -19.97
C ILE A 20 9.48 -7.88 -18.94
N GLY A 21 9.99 -9.10 -18.86
CA GLY A 21 9.53 -10.10 -17.90
C GLY A 21 9.70 -9.67 -16.44
N ILE A 22 10.85 -9.10 -16.09
CA ILE A 22 11.09 -8.56 -14.74
C ILE A 22 10.12 -7.42 -14.42
N ASN A 23 9.87 -6.50 -15.36
CA ASN A 23 8.92 -5.41 -15.16
C ASN A 23 7.47 -5.93 -15.03
N TYR A 24 7.11 -6.94 -15.79
CA TYR A 24 5.82 -7.61 -15.67
C TYR A 24 5.62 -8.29 -14.30
N LEU A 25 6.65 -9.00 -13.81
CA LEU A 25 6.62 -9.64 -12.49
C LEU A 25 6.55 -8.64 -11.33
N LYS A 26 7.07 -7.43 -11.51
CA LYS A 26 6.93 -6.33 -10.54
C LYS A 26 5.53 -5.73 -10.50
N GLY A 27 4.59 -6.21 -11.32
CA GLY A 27 3.22 -5.71 -11.38
C GLY A 27 3.09 -4.30 -11.98
N ILE A 28 4.12 -3.81 -12.66
CA ILE A 28 4.08 -2.52 -13.35
C ILE A 28 3.34 -2.74 -14.67
N ASN A 29 2.04 -2.49 -14.66
CA ASN A 29 1.25 -2.46 -15.89
C ASN A 29 1.60 -1.21 -16.71
N ILE A 30 2.52 -1.37 -17.67
CA ILE A 30 2.99 -0.29 -18.55
C ILE A 30 1.91 0.14 -19.55
N LEU A 31 0.87 -0.68 -19.74
CA LEU A 31 -0.16 -0.51 -20.79
C LEU A 31 -1.47 0.11 -20.31
N ASN A 32 -1.72 0.18 -19.01
CA ASN A 32 -2.94 0.79 -18.48
C ASN A 32 -2.66 2.19 -17.94
N SER A 33 -3.57 3.11 -18.19
CA SER A 33 -3.60 4.46 -17.60
C SER A 33 -3.89 4.34 -16.10
N ASN A 34 -2.88 3.94 -15.33
CA ASN A 34 -3.03 3.80 -13.88
C ASN A 34 -3.25 5.19 -13.27
N LYS A 35 -4.35 5.33 -12.55
CA LYS A 35 -4.58 6.53 -11.73
C LYS A 35 -3.74 6.42 -10.46
N THR A 36 -2.98 7.44 -10.16
CA THR A 36 -2.16 7.50 -8.95
C THR A 36 -2.78 8.46 -7.95
N TYR A 37 -2.86 8.06 -6.70
CA TYR A 37 -3.32 8.89 -5.59
C TYR A 37 -2.28 8.91 -4.49
N TYR A 38 -2.28 9.98 -3.71
CA TYR A 38 -1.31 10.20 -2.65
C TYR A 38 -2.00 10.24 -1.29
N ALA A 39 -1.28 9.81 -0.26
CA ALA A 39 -1.68 10.04 1.13
C ALA A 39 -0.44 10.29 1.99
N LYS A 40 -0.58 11.14 3.02
CA LYS A 40 0.51 11.49 3.93
C LYS A 40 0.29 10.78 5.26
N TYR A 41 1.32 10.11 5.76
CA TYR A 41 1.28 9.38 7.02
C TYR A 41 2.46 9.81 7.91
N ASP A 42 2.23 9.82 9.21
CA ASP A 42 3.30 9.99 10.19
C ASP A 42 4.05 8.66 10.43
N ASN A 43 3.34 7.54 10.30
CA ASN A 43 3.88 6.20 10.44
C ASN A 43 3.15 5.22 9.50
N ILE A 44 3.90 4.40 8.79
CA ILE A 44 3.36 3.40 7.86
C ILE A 44 3.46 1.96 8.37
N GLY A 45 4.02 1.75 9.58
CA GLY A 45 4.06 0.46 10.28
C GLY A 45 4.65 -0.71 9.48
N GLY A 46 5.59 -0.43 8.57
CA GLY A 46 6.20 -1.47 7.74
C GLY A 46 5.52 -1.73 6.39
N LEU A 47 4.62 -0.84 5.94
CA LEU A 47 4.09 -0.85 4.57
C LEU A 47 5.26 -0.79 3.56
N LYS A 48 5.17 -1.53 2.47
CA LYS A 48 6.23 -1.64 1.45
C LYS A 48 5.70 -1.24 0.07
N ILE A 49 6.61 -0.83 -0.80
CA ILE A 49 6.32 -0.73 -2.24
C ILE A 49 5.91 -2.11 -2.75
N GLY A 50 4.82 -2.18 -3.53
CA GLY A 50 4.21 -3.43 -3.98
C GLY A 50 3.15 -3.98 -3.01
N SER A 51 2.94 -3.39 -1.82
CA SER A 51 1.80 -3.76 -0.96
C SER A 51 0.48 -3.54 -1.69
N SER A 52 -0.48 -4.44 -1.50
CA SER A 52 -1.76 -4.40 -2.20
C SER A 52 -2.62 -3.21 -1.79
N LEU A 53 -3.36 -2.67 -2.75
CA LEU A 53 -4.45 -1.71 -2.55
C LEU A 53 -5.78 -2.43 -2.72
N PHE A 54 -6.63 -2.41 -1.69
CA PHE A 54 -7.94 -3.06 -1.69
C PHE A 54 -9.08 -2.05 -1.63
N ILE A 55 -10.24 -2.47 -2.12
CA ILE A 55 -11.55 -1.87 -1.85
C ILE A 55 -12.52 -3.00 -1.47
N ASN A 56 -13.11 -2.94 -0.29
CA ASN A 56 -14.02 -4.00 0.19
C ASN A 56 -13.44 -5.43 0.06
N GLY A 57 -12.13 -5.60 0.28
CA GLY A 57 -11.44 -6.87 0.15
C GLY A 57 -11.04 -7.27 -1.28
N TYR A 58 -11.45 -6.51 -2.31
CA TYR A 58 -11.04 -6.76 -3.69
C TYR A 58 -9.81 -5.92 -4.04
N GLN A 59 -8.76 -6.56 -4.57
CA GLN A 59 -7.53 -5.87 -4.95
C GLN A 59 -7.75 -5.06 -6.24
N ILE A 60 -7.48 -3.75 -6.16
CA ILE A 60 -7.65 -2.79 -7.27
C ILE A 60 -6.33 -2.16 -7.72
N GLY A 61 -5.23 -2.46 -7.04
CA GLY A 61 -3.93 -1.87 -7.35
C GLY A 61 -2.88 -2.18 -6.29
N MET A 62 -1.89 -1.30 -6.20
CA MET A 62 -0.78 -1.46 -5.26
C MET A 62 -0.14 -0.13 -4.85
N VAL A 63 0.69 -0.18 -3.81
CA VAL A 63 1.60 0.91 -3.43
C VAL A 63 2.70 1.00 -4.48
N SER A 64 2.77 2.13 -5.18
CA SER A 64 3.75 2.36 -6.26
C SER A 64 5.03 3.00 -5.76
N ASP A 65 4.95 3.87 -4.74
CA ASP A 65 6.12 4.59 -4.20
C ASP A 65 5.90 5.02 -2.75
N ILE A 66 6.99 5.18 -1.99
CA ILE A 66 7.00 5.69 -0.63
C ILE A 66 8.17 6.66 -0.48
N GLN A 67 7.89 7.91 -0.14
CA GLN A 67 8.90 8.96 0.01
C GLN A 67 8.88 9.56 1.41
N LEU A 68 10.05 9.68 2.03
CA LEU A 68 10.21 10.41 3.28
C LEU A 68 10.34 11.91 2.99
N LEU A 69 9.42 12.69 3.51
CA LEU A 69 9.41 14.15 3.38
C LEU A 69 10.34 14.81 4.41
N LYS A 70 10.73 16.06 4.15
CA LYS A 70 11.63 16.83 5.04
C LYS A 70 11.08 17.03 6.47
N ASN A 71 9.76 17.00 6.63
CA ASN A 71 9.08 17.12 7.93
C ASN A 71 8.90 15.76 8.64
N GLN A 72 9.61 14.71 8.21
CA GLN A 72 9.55 13.34 8.71
C GLN A 72 8.24 12.59 8.40
N ASN A 73 7.29 13.19 7.72
CA ASN A 73 6.11 12.49 7.22
C ASN A 73 6.45 11.64 5.99
N LEU A 74 5.66 10.62 5.75
CA LEU A 74 5.79 9.71 4.63
C LEU A 74 4.70 9.99 3.61
N LEU A 75 5.09 10.26 2.37
CA LEU A 75 4.17 10.35 1.24
C LEU A 75 4.09 8.98 0.59
N VAL A 76 2.92 8.37 0.64
CA VAL A 76 2.64 7.08 0.01
C VAL A 76 1.86 7.34 -1.27
N SER A 77 2.35 6.76 -2.37
CA SER A 77 1.70 6.77 -3.66
C SER A 77 1.07 5.42 -3.92
N VAL A 78 -0.21 5.39 -4.26
CA VAL A 78 -0.92 4.18 -4.66
C VAL A 78 -1.36 4.28 -6.11
N SER A 79 -1.22 3.19 -6.87
CA SER A 79 -1.73 3.09 -8.24
C SER A 79 -2.93 2.17 -8.29
N SER A 80 -3.99 2.59 -8.98
CA SER A 80 -5.18 1.78 -9.26
C SER A 80 -5.19 1.36 -10.72
N ASP A 81 -5.35 0.07 -10.95
CA ASP A 81 -5.44 -0.54 -12.29
C ASP A 81 -6.88 -0.49 -12.84
N HIS A 82 -7.83 -0.09 -12.01
CA HIS A 82 -9.25 -0.06 -12.32
C HIS A 82 -9.73 1.38 -12.52
N ASP A 83 -10.59 1.61 -13.49
CA ASP A 83 -11.24 2.90 -13.71
C ASP A 83 -12.42 3.09 -12.74
N ILE A 84 -12.07 3.22 -11.46
CA ILE A 84 -13.03 3.46 -10.39
C ILE A 84 -13.13 4.96 -10.15
N GLU A 85 -14.36 5.43 -9.99
CA GLU A 85 -14.64 6.81 -9.58
C GLU A 85 -14.47 6.93 -8.05
N ILE A 86 -13.41 7.58 -7.64
CA ILE A 86 -13.06 7.74 -6.23
C ILE A 86 -13.49 9.13 -5.76
N PRO A 87 -14.42 9.26 -4.79
CA PRO A 87 -14.73 10.54 -4.17
C PRO A 87 -13.49 11.18 -3.52
N ASN A 88 -13.40 12.51 -3.56
CA ASN A 88 -12.23 13.24 -3.02
C ASN A 88 -12.09 13.14 -1.49
N ASN A 89 -13.18 12.82 -0.77
CA ASN A 89 -13.20 12.58 0.67
C ASN A 89 -12.98 11.10 1.03
N SER A 90 -12.54 10.27 0.09
CA SER A 90 -12.16 8.88 0.34
C SER A 90 -10.90 8.80 1.20
N ILE A 91 -10.78 7.70 1.93
CA ILE A 91 -9.70 7.49 2.91
C ILE A 91 -8.82 6.33 2.42
N LEU A 92 -7.51 6.56 2.41
CA LEU A 92 -6.51 5.51 2.26
C LEU A 92 -6.08 5.06 3.66
N SER A 93 -6.54 3.88 4.08
CA SER A 93 -6.26 3.33 5.41
C SER A 93 -5.20 2.25 5.32
N ILE A 94 -4.12 2.37 6.11
CA ILE A 94 -3.16 1.28 6.26
C ILE A 94 -3.75 0.25 7.22
N VAL A 95 -3.89 -1.00 6.74
CA VAL A 95 -4.51 -2.10 7.47
C VAL A 95 -3.55 -3.28 7.58
N ASN A 96 -3.81 -4.19 8.52
CA ASN A 96 -3.13 -5.49 8.54
C ASN A 96 -3.80 -6.42 7.52
N GLN A 97 -3.03 -6.93 6.57
CA GLN A 97 -3.51 -7.89 5.58
C GLN A 97 -3.62 -9.30 6.18
N ASP A 98 -2.76 -9.60 7.14
CA ASP A 98 -2.70 -10.91 7.80
C ASP A 98 -2.35 -10.77 9.29
N ILE A 99 -2.39 -11.91 9.99
CA ILE A 99 -2.05 -12.01 11.42
C ILE A 99 -0.54 -11.87 11.69
N MET A 100 0.29 -12.01 10.67
CA MET A 100 1.76 -11.87 10.78
C MET A 100 2.22 -10.42 10.71
N GLY A 101 1.28 -9.48 10.43
CA GLY A 101 1.56 -8.05 10.42
C GLY A 101 1.94 -7.50 9.04
N THR A 102 1.75 -8.25 7.96
CA THR A 102 1.86 -7.71 6.60
C THR A 102 0.90 -6.55 6.42
N LYS A 103 1.39 -5.43 5.89
CA LYS A 103 0.59 -4.22 5.69
C LYS A 103 0.08 -4.12 4.25
N ALA A 104 -1.15 -3.66 4.13
CA ALA A 104 -1.80 -3.29 2.88
C ALA A 104 -2.48 -1.93 3.03
N VAL A 105 -2.96 -1.38 1.93
CA VAL A 105 -3.76 -0.16 1.92
C VAL A 105 -5.20 -0.54 1.54
N GLU A 106 -6.16 -0.07 2.31
CA GLU A 106 -7.58 -0.17 2.01
C GLU A 106 -8.12 1.20 1.59
N LEU A 107 -8.77 1.25 0.45
CA LEU A 107 -9.49 2.42 -0.01
C LEU A 107 -10.93 2.36 0.49
N ILE A 108 -11.26 3.26 1.40
CA ILE A 108 -12.62 3.46 1.92
C ILE A 108 -13.22 4.61 1.13
N LEU A 109 -14.25 4.31 0.33
CA LEU A 109 -14.90 5.33 -0.49
C LEU A 109 -15.67 6.30 0.40
N GLY A 110 -15.52 7.58 0.10
CA GLY A 110 -16.35 8.63 0.68
C GLY A 110 -17.72 8.72 0.00
N ASP A 111 -18.50 9.67 0.44
CA ASP A 111 -19.87 9.94 -0.03
C ASP A 111 -20.00 11.23 -0.84
N ASN A 112 -18.88 11.93 -1.09
CA ASN A 112 -18.87 13.19 -1.82
C ASN A 112 -19.13 12.98 -3.33
N ASN A 113 -19.89 13.88 -3.93
CA ASN A 113 -20.13 13.89 -5.38
C ASN A 113 -18.92 14.37 -6.20
N ILE A 114 -17.93 15.00 -5.55
CA ILE A 114 -16.71 15.47 -6.21
C ILE A 114 -15.72 14.31 -6.29
N LYS A 115 -15.26 14.00 -7.50
CA LYS A 115 -14.32 12.90 -7.75
C LYS A 115 -12.88 13.39 -7.62
N ALA A 116 -12.05 12.57 -7.02
CA ALA A 116 -10.61 12.76 -6.99
C ALA A 116 -10.03 12.61 -8.40
N LYS A 117 -9.11 13.50 -8.74
CA LYS A 117 -8.36 13.46 -10.00
C LYS A 117 -7.08 12.67 -9.83
N ASN A 118 -6.52 12.23 -10.95
CA ASN A 118 -5.19 11.64 -10.95
C ASN A 118 -4.17 12.62 -10.35
N GLY A 119 -3.44 12.19 -9.33
CA GLY A 119 -2.48 13.02 -8.61
C GLY A 119 -3.02 13.69 -7.35
N ASP A 120 -4.29 13.51 -7.00
CA ASP A 120 -4.85 14.09 -5.79
C ASP A 120 -4.35 13.39 -4.53
N THR A 121 -4.31 14.16 -3.43
CA THR A 121 -4.00 13.63 -2.10
C THR A 121 -5.30 13.35 -1.35
N LEU A 122 -5.49 12.09 -0.97
CA LEU A 122 -6.64 11.63 -0.20
C LEU A 122 -6.34 11.69 1.31
N VAL A 123 -7.40 11.52 2.09
CA VAL A 123 -7.28 11.44 3.56
C VAL A 123 -6.55 10.15 3.94
N SER A 124 -5.64 10.24 4.89
CA SER A 124 -4.89 9.09 5.41
C SER A 124 -5.46 8.61 6.73
N SER A 125 -5.42 7.31 6.94
CA SER A 125 -5.72 6.65 8.22
C SER A 125 -4.78 5.47 8.43
N VAL A 126 -4.56 5.11 9.68
CA VAL A 126 -3.81 3.90 10.05
C VAL A 126 -4.66 3.13 11.05
N GLN A 127 -5.01 1.90 10.71
CA GLN A 127 -5.72 1.02 11.62
C GLN A 127 -4.79 0.54 12.73
N SER A 128 -5.27 0.61 13.98
CA SER A 128 -4.55 0.07 15.13
C SER A 128 -4.18 -1.40 14.91
N SER A 129 -2.98 -1.80 15.30
CA SER A 129 -2.62 -3.22 15.27
C SER A 129 -3.41 -3.98 16.34
N LEU A 130 -3.69 -5.27 16.10
CA LEU A 130 -4.29 -6.14 17.12
C LEU A 130 -3.48 -6.14 18.42
N GLN A 131 -2.16 -5.96 18.33
CA GLN A 131 -1.26 -5.83 19.49
C GLN A 131 -1.53 -4.57 20.30
N ASP A 132 -1.83 -3.43 19.65
CA ASP A 132 -2.17 -2.19 20.33
C ASP A 132 -3.52 -2.30 21.04
N ASP A 133 -4.50 -2.94 20.41
CA ASP A 133 -5.83 -3.14 20.98
C ASP A 133 -5.80 -4.13 22.14
N VAL A 134 -5.03 -5.21 22.03
CA VAL A 134 -4.80 -6.18 23.10
C VAL A 134 -4.08 -5.51 24.29
N ASN A 135 -3.04 -4.72 24.04
CA ASN A 135 -2.33 -4.00 25.10
C ASN A 135 -3.25 -3.00 25.82
N LYS A 136 -4.11 -2.28 25.10
CA LYS A 136 -5.10 -1.38 25.69
C LYS A 136 -6.13 -2.09 26.57
N GLN A 137 -6.50 -3.33 26.24
CA GLN A 137 -7.44 -4.12 27.00
C GLN A 137 -6.80 -4.85 28.19
N ILE A 138 -5.54 -5.26 28.08
CA ILE A 138 -4.80 -5.96 29.16
C ILE A 138 -4.34 -4.97 30.25
N LEU A 139 -4.00 -3.75 29.90
CA LEU A 139 -3.51 -2.76 30.86
C LEU A 139 -4.44 -2.53 32.06
N PRO A 140 -5.77 -2.29 31.85
CA PRO A 140 -6.69 -2.12 32.97
C PRO A 140 -6.93 -3.40 33.78
N LEU A 141 -6.78 -4.58 33.16
CA LEU A 141 -6.87 -5.86 33.86
C LEU A 141 -5.68 -6.07 34.80
N LYS A 142 -4.48 -5.72 34.35
CA LYS A 142 -3.25 -5.79 35.16
C LYS A 142 -3.35 -4.90 36.39
N ILE A 143 -3.80 -3.64 36.23
CA ILE A 143 -3.98 -2.69 37.32
C ILE A 143 -4.99 -3.22 38.35
N LYS A 144 -6.13 -3.76 37.87
CA LYS A 144 -7.15 -4.35 38.75
C LYS A 144 -6.67 -5.57 39.53
N THR A 145 -5.78 -6.36 38.92
CA THR A 145 -5.20 -7.56 39.58
C THR A 145 -4.17 -7.15 40.62
N GLU A 146 -3.35 -6.12 40.36
CA GLU A 146 -2.39 -5.58 41.30
C GLU A 146 -3.09 -4.95 42.51
N ASP A 147 -4.18 -4.22 42.31
CA ASP A 147 -5.01 -3.65 43.39
C ASP A 147 -5.64 -4.75 44.27
N LEU A 148 -6.08 -5.86 43.68
CA LEU A 148 -6.64 -6.99 44.44
C LEU A 148 -5.60 -7.75 45.23
N ILE A 149 -4.39 -7.89 44.72
CA ILE A 149 -3.28 -8.58 45.39
C ILE A 149 -2.68 -7.67 46.50
N GLY A 150 -2.67 -6.35 46.29
CA GLY A 150 -2.16 -5.38 47.27
C GLY A 150 -3.12 -5.10 48.44
N SER A 151 -4.36 -5.62 48.37
CA SER A 151 -5.37 -5.47 49.44
C SER A 151 -5.49 -6.67 50.39
N ILE A 152 -4.62 -7.68 50.23
CA ILE A 152 -4.46 -8.83 51.13
C ILE A 152 -3.19 -8.68 51.93
#